data_eb74e779ab27eb2c914d3f131f168fed
#
_entry.id   eb74e779ab27eb2c914d3f131f168fed
#
_cell.length_a   1.000
_cell.length_b   1.000
_cell.length_c   1.000
_cell.angle_alpha   90.00
_cell.angle_beta   90.00
_cell.angle_gamma   90.00
#
_symmetry.space_group_name_H-M   'P 1'
#
loop_
_entity.id
_entity.type
_entity.pdbx_description
1 polymer ?
#
loop_
_entity_poly.entity_id
_entity_poly.type
_entity_poly.pdbx_seq_one_letter_code
_entity_poly.pdbx_strand_id
1 'polypeptide(L)'
;APEAQTWIDRLELKQEVRVPGLSAEYPVIRCNTQDVCLLVTGMGQTNAAASTLALALSPKFDLRQSYFLIAGIAGISPKHGTIGTAAWAHYLVEFGTQWELDSRDAPKGWPTGYIGINTKGPNEKPPLDYKTEVFELNPKLQAKAFALSHKVELTESTESAAWRKHYPAAPANQPPQVTRCDTLAGNTWFSGTRLSERAEVWTQLLTDNKGEYCTTQQEDNSTYEALLRASREGLVDIQRLAVVRAG
;
A
#
# COMPACT_ATOMS: atom_id res chain seq x y z
N ALA A 1 11.52 -4.27 12.77
CA ALA A 1 11.21 -4.78 11.41
C ALA A 1 12.41 -4.50 10.50
N PRO A 2 12.84 -5.45 9.66
CA PRO A 2 13.97 -5.23 8.75
C PRO A 2 13.79 -4.01 7.85
N GLU A 3 12.58 -3.78 7.35
CA GLU A 3 12.24 -2.61 6.53
C GLU A 3 12.47 -1.28 7.25
N ALA A 4 12.20 -1.22 8.55
CA ALA A 4 12.36 -0.02 9.36
C ALA A 4 13.83 0.32 9.64
N GLN A 5 14.73 -0.69 9.67
CA GLN A 5 16.10 -0.50 10.11
C GLN A 5 16.87 0.49 9.22
N THR A 6 16.70 0.38 7.91
CA THR A 6 17.36 1.30 6.97
C THR A 6 16.93 2.76 7.18
N TRP A 7 15.64 2.99 7.49
CA TRP A 7 15.14 4.32 7.81
C TRP A 7 15.71 4.84 9.14
N ILE A 8 15.74 3.97 10.17
CA ILE A 8 16.26 4.30 11.51
C ILE A 8 17.71 4.74 11.41
N ASP A 9 18.54 3.97 10.70
CA ASP A 9 19.97 4.21 10.58
C ASP A 9 20.27 5.45 9.72
N ARG A 10 19.64 5.56 8.55
CA ARG A 10 19.93 6.66 7.61
C ARG A 10 19.38 8.02 8.05
N LEU A 11 18.28 8.03 8.77
CA LEU A 11 17.65 9.25 9.27
C LEU A 11 18.00 9.53 10.73
N GLU A 12 18.88 8.72 11.33
CA GLU A 12 19.32 8.86 12.74
C GLU A 12 18.15 8.96 13.72
N LEU A 13 17.15 8.11 13.61
CA LEU A 13 15.95 8.11 14.45
C LEU A 13 16.23 7.53 15.83
N LYS A 14 16.94 8.29 16.68
CA LYS A 14 17.50 7.85 17.97
C LYS A 14 16.57 8.11 19.17
N GLN A 15 15.60 9.02 19.03
CA GLN A 15 14.67 9.36 20.11
C GLN A 15 13.50 8.39 20.10
N GLU A 16 13.19 7.80 21.25
CA GLU A 16 12.08 6.88 21.42
C GLU A 16 10.91 7.54 22.16
N VAL A 17 9.76 7.54 21.57
CA VAL A 17 8.52 8.03 22.18
C VAL A 17 7.55 6.87 22.34
N ARG A 18 7.31 6.44 23.57
CA ARG A 18 6.32 5.39 23.86
C ARG A 18 4.91 5.95 23.68
N VAL A 19 4.10 5.26 22.90
CA VAL A 19 2.68 5.60 22.68
C VAL A 19 1.83 4.42 23.13
N PRO A 20 0.87 4.62 24.04
CA PRO A 20 -0.09 3.58 24.40
C PRO A 20 -0.93 3.14 23.20
N GLY A 21 -1.21 1.85 23.08
CA GLY A 21 -2.00 1.30 21.98
C GLY A 21 -1.20 0.86 20.75
N LEU A 22 0.11 1.07 20.73
CA LEU A 22 0.98 0.48 19.71
C LEU A 22 1.16 -1.02 19.95
N SER A 23 1.57 -1.75 18.91
CA SER A 23 1.93 -3.15 19.00
C SER A 23 2.97 -3.40 20.11
N ALA A 24 2.81 -4.49 20.85
CA ALA A 24 3.78 -4.89 21.86
C ALA A 24 5.18 -5.16 21.28
N GLU A 25 5.25 -5.56 20.02
CA GLU A 25 6.50 -5.78 19.31
C GLU A 25 7.18 -4.46 18.90
N TYR A 26 6.39 -3.41 18.64
CA TYR A 26 6.87 -2.08 18.23
C TYR A 26 6.25 -0.98 19.12
N PRO A 27 6.59 -0.92 20.41
CA PRO A 27 5.89 -0.07 21.39
C PRO A 27 6.28 1.41 21.36
N VAL A 28 7.20 1.79 20.47
CA VAL A 28 7.73 3.14 20.40
C VAL A 28 7.73 3.70 18.98
N ILE A 29 7.54 4.99 18.88
CA ILE A 29 7.82 5.78 17.68
C ILE A 29 9.24 6.31 17.80
N ARG A 30 10.01 6.23 16.73
CA ARG A 30 11.40 6.70 16.69
C ARG A 30 11.48 8.00 15.91
N CYS A 31 12.09 9.01 16.50
CA CYS A 31 12.23 10.35 15.90
C CYS A 31 13.69 10.80 15.87
N ASN A 32 13.98 11.78 15.02
CA ASN A 32 15.24 12.53 15.04
C ASN A 32 15.02 13.98 15.50
N THR A 33 16.08 14.78 15.48
CA THR A 33 16.04 16.20 15.88
C THR A 33 15.46 17.13 14.81
N GLN A 34 15.07 16.59 13.65
CA GLN A 34 14.47 17.34 12.54
C GLN A 34 12.97 17.04 12.40
N ASP A 35 12.34 16.53 13.46
CA ASP A 35 10.92 16.15 13.51
C ASP A 35 10.52 15.09 12.49
N VAL A 36 11.46 14.27 12.01
CA VAL A 36 11.15 13.08 11.21
C VAL A 36 10.96 11.91 12.17
N CYS A 37 9.80 11.28 12.09
CA CYS A 37 9.43 10.17 12.96
C CYS A 37 9.04 8.93 12.14
N LEU A 38 9.28 7.75 12.71
CA LEU A 38 8.93 6.46 12.15
C LEU A 38 8.04 5.68 13.11
N LEU A 39 6.88 5.28 12.63
CA LEU A 39 6.00 4.29 13.24
C LEU A 39 6.13 2.97 12.49
N VAL A 40 6.37 1.87 13.19
CA VAL A 40 6.20 0.51 12.67
C VAL A 40 4.83 0.03 13.08
N THR A 41 3.94 -0.15 12.12
CA THR A 41 2.54 -0.52 12.39
C THR A 41 2.37 -1.97 12.84
N GLY A 42 3.30 -2.86 12.46
CA GLY A 42 3.10 -4.30 12.41
C GLY A 42 2.40 -4.73 11.12
N MET A 43 2.48 -6.01 10.79
CA MET A 43 1.91 -6.55 9.55
C MET A 43 0.38 -6.69 9.63
N GLY A 44 -0.27 -6.44 8.52
CA GLY A 44 -1.69 -6.66 8.30
C GLY A 44 -2.59 -5.50 8.72
N GLN A 45 -3.80 -5.51 8.19
CA GLN A 45 -4.78 -4.44 8.32
C GLN A 45 -5.12 -4.08 9.77
N THR A 46 -5.29 -5.09 10.62
CA THR A 46 -5.65 -4.87 12.04
C THR A 46 -4.56 -4.10 12.79
N ASN A 47 -3.30 -4.51 12.61
CA ASN A 47 -2.18 -3.83 13.25
C ASN A 47 -1.99 -2.41 12.69
N ALA A 48 -2.13 -2.25 11.38
CA ALA A 48 -2.00 -0.96 10.71
C ALA A 48 -3.04 0.05 11.21
N ALA A 49 -4.32 -0.34 11.25
CA ALA A 49 -5.39 0.52 11.75
C ALA A 49 -5.18 0.90 13.23
N ALA A 50 -4.90 -0.09 14.09
CA ALA A 50 -4.76 0.12 15.52
C ALA A 50 -3.56 1.03 15.84
N SER A 51 -2.39 0.72 15.29
CA SER A 51 -1.16 1.50 15.53
C SER A 51 -1.25 2.92 15.00
N THR A 52 -1.82 3.09 13.82
CA THR A 52 -1.98 4.42 13.21
C THR A 52 -2.97 5.28 13.99
N LEU A 53 -4.09 4.69 14.44
CA LEU A 53 -5.06 5.41 15.25
C LEU A 53 -4.48 5.78 16.62
N ALA A 54 -3.70 4.87 17.23
CA ALA A 54 -3.01 5.16 18.50
C ALA A 54 -2.04 6.35 18.38
N LEU A 55 -1.28 6.44 17.26
CA LEU A 55 -0.47 7.62 16.95
C LEU A 55 -1.33 8.87 16.82
N ALA A 56 -2.37 8.81 15.97
CA ALA A 56 -3.16 9.98 15.61
C ALA A 56 -3.92 10.60 16.80
N LEU A 57 -4.31 9.77 17.77
CA LEU A 57 -4.99 10.20 19.00
C LEU A 57 -4.02 10.50 20.17
N SER A 58 -2.72 10.28 19.97
CA SER A 58 -1.74 10.51 21.04
C SER A 58 -1.53 12.01 21.29
N PRO A 59 -1.65 12.49 22.53
CA PRO A 59 -1.39 13.89 22.88
C PRO A 59 0.10 14.26 22.83
N LYS A 60 0.98 13.29 22.51
CA LYS A 60 2.43 13.49 22.42
C LYS A 60 2.87 14.09 21.10
N PHE A 61 2.01 14.12 20.10
CA PHE A 61 2.31 14.62 18.77
C PHE A 61 1.24 15.63 18.32
N ASP A 62 1.67 16.74 17.76
CA ASP A 62 0.82 17.62 16.97
C ASP A 62 1.01 17.29 15.48
N LEU A 63 0.03 16.58 14.91
CA LEU A 63 0.15 16.07 13.55
C LEU A 63 -0.59 16.92 12.51
N ARG A 64 -1.19 18.05 12.91
CA ARG A 64 -2.03 18.88 12.03
C ARG A 64 -1.33 19.41 10.79
N GLN A 65 -0.01 19.60 10.88
CA GLN A 65 0.84 20.08 9.79
C GLN A 65 1.80 19.03 9.25
N SER A 66 1.72 17.79 9.75
CA SER A 66 2.62 16.70 9.36
C SER A 66 2.33 16.18 7.97
N TYR A 67 3.39 15.77 7.26
CA TYR A 67 3.28 14.92 6.09
C TYR A 67 3.40 13.46 6.53
N PHE A 68 2.65 12.60 5.86
CA PHE A 68 2.67 11.16 6.09
C PHE A 68 3.20 10.45 4.85
N LEU A 69 4.13 9.54 5.04
CA LEU A 69 4.59 8.61 4.03
C LEU A 69 4.31 7.19 4.51
N ILE A 70 3.41 6.49 3.84
CA ILE A 70 3.27 5.05 4.01
C ILE A 70 4.29 4.40 3.08
N ALA A 71 5.21 3.62 3.63
CA ALA A 71 6.27 2.95 2.89
C ALA A 71 6.46 1.52 3.41
N GLY A 72 6.72 0.58 2.52
CA GLY A 72 6.97 -0.82 2.86
C GLY A 72 7.15 -1.67 1.61
N ILE A 73 7.47 -2.94 1.82
CA ILE A 73 7.54 -3.92 0.74
C ILE A 73 6.14 -4.33 0.26
N ALA A 74 6.08 -4.84 -0.95
CA ALA A 74 4.88 -5.33 -1.60
C ALA A 74 5.21 -6.44 -2.61
N GLY A 75 4.22 -7.21 -3.03
CA GLY A 75 4.31 -7.94 -4.29
C GLY A 75 4.16 -6.98 -5.46
N ILE A 76 4.83 -7.23 -6.59
CA ILE A 76 4.72 -6.41 -7.79
C ILE A 76 4.26 -7.23 -8.98
N SER A 77 3.33 -6.65 -9.76
CA SER A 77 2.92 -7.24 -11.04
C SER A 77 4.04 -7.16 -12.07
N PRO A 78 4.40 -8.27 -12.75
CA PRO A 78 5.40 -8.26 -13.80
C PRO A 78 5.03 -7.40 -15.01
N LYS A 79 3.79 -6.97 -15.12
CA LYS A 79 3.36 -6.01 -16.14
C LYS A 79 3.85 -4.58 -15.86
N HIS A 80 4.26 -4.29 -14.62
CA HIS A 80 4.59 -2.94 -14.17
C HIS A 80 5.99 -2.78 -13.60
N GLY A 81 6.67 -3.87 -13.27
CA GLY A 81 8.02 -3.79 -12.72
C GLY A 81 8.65 -5.13 -12.39
N THR A 82 9.74 -5.05 -11.67
CA THR A 82 10.50 -6.19 -11.14
C THR A 82 10.77 -5.99 -9.64
N ILE A 83 11.34 -6.99 -8.99
CA ILE A 83 11.76 -6.90 -7.58
C ILE A 83 12.64 -5.66 -7.38
N GLY A 84 12.32 -4.86 -6.37
CA GLY A 84 13.01 -3.62 -6.07
C GLY A 84 12.42 -2.36 -6.74
N THR A 85 11.45 -2.50 -7.67
CA THR A 85 10.73 -1.36 -8.24
C THR A 85 9.96 -0.62 -7.16
N ALA A 86 10.11 0.72 -7.08
CA ALA A 86 9.39 1.56 -6.14
C ALA A 86 8.21 2.26 -6.85
N ALA A 87 7.00 2.01 -6.39
CA ALA A 87 5.76 2.47 -7.01
C ALA A 87 5.03 3.49 -6.13
N TRP A 88 4.82 4.72 -6.65
CA TRP A 88 3.99 5.74 -6.01
C TRP A 88 2.53 5.54 -6.39
N ALA A 89 1.69 5.26 -5.40
CA ALA A 89 0.26 5.03 -5.60
C ALA A 89 -0.55 6.33 -5.69
N HIS A 90 -1.62 6.29 -6.49
CA HIS A 90 -2.67 7.30 -6.51
C HIS A 90 -3.97 6.74 -5.90
N TYR A 91 -4.26 5.46 -6.15
CA TYR A 91 -5.39 4.75 -5.56
C TYR A 91 -4.91 3.66 -4.59
N LEU A 92 -5.61 3.54 -3.47
CA LEU A 92 -5.52 2.43 -2.53
C LEU A 92 -6.80 1.61 -2.67
N VAL A 93 -6.67 0.34 -3.01
CA VAL A 93 -7.81 -0.53 -3.31
C VAL A 93 -7.81 -1.71 -2.36
N GLU A 94 -8.95 -1.96 -1.69
CA GLU A 94 -9.11 -3.11 -0.81
C GLU A 94 -9.53 -4.35 -1.61
N PHE A 95 -8.76 -5.43 -1.49
CA PHE A 95 -9.03 -6.69 -2.21
C PHE A 95 -9.92 -7.65 -1.43
N GLY A 96 -9.91 -7.58 -0.11
CA GLY A 96 -10.63 -8.53 0.75
C GLY A 96 -12.14 -8.29 0.83
N THR A 97 -12.64 -7.14 0.37
CA THR A 97 -14.08 -6.83 0.40
C THR A 97 -14.82 -7.40 -0.81
N GLN A 98 -14.73 -8.70 -0.98
CA GLN A 98 -15.36 -9.46 -2.06
C GLN A 98 -15.99 -10.74 -1.48
N TRP A 99 -16.95 -11.31 -2.17
CA TRP A 99 -17.29 -12.71 -1.97
C TRP A 99 -16.29 -13.59 -2.70
N GLU A 100 -15.88 -14.67 -2.06
CA GLU A 100 -15.10 -15.73 -2.67
C GLU A 100 -15.94 -17.01 -2.70
N LEU A 101 -16.26 -17.48 -3.89
CA LEU A 101 -16.80 -18.81 -4.12
C LEU A 101 -15.64 -19.77 -4.38
N ASP A 102 -15.80 -21.02 -3.99
CA ASP A 102 -14.88 -22.05 -4.46
C ASP A 102 -14.84 -22.01 -6.00
N SER A 103 -13.66 -21.83 -6.57
CA SER A 103 -13.53 -21.64 -8.03
C SER A 103 -14.00 -22.87 -8.83
N ARG A 104 -14.11 -24.05 -8.19
CA ARG A 104 -14.66 -25.27 -8.80
C ARG A 104 -16.17 -25.21 -8.95
N ASP A 105 -16.85 -24.44 -8.07
CA ASP A 105 -18.29 -24.25 -8.05
C ASP A 105 -18.73 -22.96 -8.75
N ALA A 106 -17.76 -22.14 -9.17
CA ALA A 106 -18.05 -20.91 -9.88
C ALA A 106 -18.77 -21.17 -11.22
N PRO A 107 -19.70 -20.31 -11.64
CA PRO A 107 -20.40 -20.45 -12.92
C PRO A 107 -19.41 -20.56 -14.09
N LYS A 108 -19.75 -21.38 -15.08
CA LYS A 108 -18.92 -21.57 -16.27
C LYS A 108 -18.62 -20.23 -16.95
N GLY A 109 -17.35 -19.97 -17.19
CA GLY A 109 -16.88 -18.74 -17.84
C GLY A 109 -16.42 -17.66 -16.85
N TRP A 110 -16.59 -17.86 -15.55
CA TRP A 110 -15.97 -16.97 -14.58
C TRP A 110 -14.46 -17.28 -14.46
N PRO A 111 -13.60 -16.25 -14.50
CA PRO A 111 -12.14 -16.47 -14.47
C PRO A 111 -11.65 -16.89 -13.08
N THR A 112 -12.36 -16.47 -12.02
CA THR A 112 -12.08 -16.79 -10.61
C THR A 112 -13.39 -16.94 -9.84
N GLY A 113 -13.33 -17.36 -8.57
CA GLY A 113 -14.48 -17.35 -7.65
C GLY A 113 -14.81 -15.98 -7.05
N TYR A 114 -14.06 -14.94 -7.35
CA TYR A 114 -14.28 -13.62 -6.75
C TYR A 114 -15.38 -12.81 -7.45
N ILE A 115 -16.26 -12.25 -6.63
CA ILE A 115 -17.39 -11.40 -7.08
C ILE A 115 -17.57 -10.25 -6.08
N GLY A 116 -17.90 -9.07 -6.57
CA GLY A 116 -18.22 -7.94 -5.71
C GLY A 116 -19.44 -8.21 -4.82
N ILE A 117 -19.41 -7.76 -3.58
CA ILE A 117 -20.54 -7.86 -2.65
C ILE A 117 -21.75 -7.15 -3.28
N ASN A 118 -22.91 -7.79 -3.22
CA ASN A 118 -24.18 -7.30 -3.81
C ASN A 118 -24.13 -7.13 -5.35
N THR A 119 -23.24 -7.85 -6.05
CA THR A 119 -23.22 -7.89 -7.52
C THR A 119 -23.67 -9.25 -8.05
N LYS A 120 -23.95 -9.33 -9.35
CA LYS A 120 -24.39 -10.55 -10.04
C LYS A 120 -23.29 -11.24 -10.82
N GLY A 121 -22.13 -10.61 -10.96
CA GLY A 121 -21.03 -11.15 -11.74
C GLY A 121 -19.68 -10.51 -11.45
N PRO A 122 -18.59 -11.16 -11.88
CA PRO A 122 -17.22 -10.75 -11.52
C PRO A 122 -16.80 -9.39 -12.09
N ASN A 123 -17.49 -8.89 -13.11
CA ASN A 123 -17.18 -7.63 -13.80
C ASN A 123 -18.14 -6.49 -13.42
N GLU A 124 -18.93 -6.65 -12.38
CA GLU A 124 -19.86 -5.63 -11.91
C GLU A 124 -19.25 -4.89 -10.70
N LYS A 125 -19.31 -3.55 -10.73
CA LYS A 125 -18.85 -2.71 -9.64
C LYS A 125 -19.79 -2.86 -8.43
N PRO A 126 -19.26 -3.15 -7.23
CA PRO A 126 -20.06 -3.20 -6.02
C PRO A 126 -20.49 -1.79 -5.57
N PRO A 127 -21.50 -1.67 -4.69
CA PRO A 127 -22.03 -0.39 -4.21
C PRO A 127 -21.08 0.38 -3.28
N LEU A 128 -19.92 -0.16 -2.91
CA LEU A 128 -18.93 0.45 -2.00
C LEU A 128 -19.51 0.81 -0.63
N ASP A 129 -20.22 -0.12 -0.01
CA ASP A 129 -20.98 0.11 1.23
C ASP A 129 -20.10 0.27 2.47
N TYR A 130 -18.90 -0.33 2.47
CA TYR A 130 -17.96 -0.25 3.60
C TYR A 130 -17.28 1.10 3.70
N LYS A 131 -17.17 1.86 2.61
CA LYS A 131 -16.46 3.14 2.51
C LYS A 131 -14.95 3.06 2.73
N THR A 132 -14.41 1.84 2.70
CA THR A 132 -12.97 1.54 2.84
C THR A 132 -12.40 0.81 1.64
N GLU A 133 -13.24 0.53 0.63
CA GLU A 133 -12.90 -0.26 -0.55
C GLU A 133 -11.91 0.44 -1.46
N VAL A 134 -12.00 1.76 -1.58
CA VAL A 134 -11.11 2.55 -2.43
C VAL A 134 -10.91 3.94 -1.87
N PHE A 135 -9.66 4.41 -1.91
CA PHE A 135 -9.28 5.77 -1.57
C PHE A 135 -8.45 6.38 -2.69
N GLU A 136 -8.71 7.66 -2.96
CA GLU A 136 -7.93 8.47 -3.90
C GLU A 136 -7.01 9.40 -3.12
N LEU A 137 -5.71 9.31 -3.37
CA LEU A 137 -4.69 10.15 -2.76
C LEU A 137 -4.58 11.50 -3.47
N ASN A 138 -3.90 12.46 -2.84
CA ASN A 138 -3.62 13.76 -3.44
C ASN A 138 -2.70 13.61 -4.68
N PRO A 139 -3.21 13.82 -5.92
CA PRO A 139 -2.44 13.61 -7.14
C PRO A 139 -1.27 14.59 -7.27
N LYS A 140 -1.38 15.80 -6.70
CA LYS A 140 -0.30 16.79 -6.73
C LYS A 140 0.86 16.37 -5.85
N LEU A 141 0.57 15.78 -4.68
CA LEU A 141 1.59 15.27 -3.78
C LEU A 141 2.28 14.04 -4.40
N GLN A 142 1.52 13.10 -4.97
CA GLN A 142 2.08 11.96 -5.70
C GLN A 142 2.99 12.42 -6.85
N ALA A 143 2.53 13.36 -7.67
CA ALA A 143 3.32 13.87 -8.79
C ALA A 143 4.62 14.54 -8.34
N LYS A 144 4.58 15.29 -7.22
CA LYS A 144 5.76 15.90 -6.62
C LYS A 144 6.73 14.84 -6.09
N ALA A 145 6.23 13.84 -5.38
CA ALA A 145 7.05 12.75 -4.85
C ALA A 145 7.73 11.96 -5.98
N PHE A 146 7.00 11.63 -7.02
CA PHE A 146 7.56 11.00 -8.22
C PHE A 146 8.61 11.88 -8.90
N ALA A 147 8.34 13.16 -9.11
CA ALA A 147 9.28 14.08 -9.75
C ALA A 147 10.61 14.20 -8.99
N LEU A 148 10.58 14.08 -7.65
CA LEU A 148 11.77 14.10 -6.80
C LEU A 148 12.55 12.78 -6.81
N SER A 149 11.90 11.66 -7.11
CA SER A 149 12.47 10.32 -6.94
C SER A 149 12.69 9.53 -8.24
N HIS A 150 12.04 9.87 -9.35
CA HIS A 150 12.06 9.05 -10.57
C HIS A 150 13.43 8.83 -11.22
N LYS A 151 14.44 9.64 -10.86
CA LYS A 151 15.81 9.53 -11.34
C LYS A 151 16.73 8.81 -10.34
N VAL A 152 16.21 8.37 -9.20
CA VAL A 152 16.99 7.62 -8.21
C VAL A 152 17.32 6.25 -8.80
N GLU A 153 18.61 5.92 -8.83
CA GLU A 153 19.06 4.57 -9.17
C GLU A 153 18.77 3.63 -7.99
N LEU A 154 17.94 2.62 -8.25
CA LEU A 154 17.58 1.63 -7.26
C LEU A 154 18.60 0.50 -7.26
N THR A 155 19.05 0.10 -6.07
CA THR A 155 20.00 -0.98 -5.90
C THR A 155 19.33 -2.33 -6.22
N GLU A 156 20.03 -3.16 -6.98
CA GLU A 156 19.61 -4.52 -7.32
C GLU A 156 20.67 -5.52 -6.86
N SER A 157 20.25 -6.63 -6.23
CA SER A 157 21.16 -7.71 -5.91
C SER A 157 21.46 -8.57 -7.14
N THR A 158 22.58 -9.31 -7.10
CA THR A 158 22.94 -10.27 -8.15
C THR A 158 21.85 -11.32 -8.36
N GLU A 159 21.21 -11.76 -7.28
CA GLU A 159 20.14 -12.75 -7.30
C GLU A 159 18.87 -12.17 -7.96
N SER A 160 18.47 -10.94 -7.59
CA SER A 160 17.34 -10.27 -8.23
C SER A 160 17.58 -10.03 -9.72
N ALA A 161 18.78 -9.59 -10.09
CA ALA A 161 19.18 -9.41 -11.48
C ALA A 161 19.18 -10.72 -12.29
N ALA A 162 19.56 -11.84 -11.68
CA ALA A 162 19.44 -13.15 -12.30
C ALA A 162 17.99 -13.61 -12.44
N TRP A 163 17.18 -13.39 -11.38
CA TRP A 163 15.79 -13.80 -11.36
C TRP A 163 14.94 -13.09 -12.42
N ARG A 164 15.06 -11.78 -12.58
CA ARG A 164 14.28 -11.02 -13.57
C ARG A 164 14.49 -11.46 -15.02
N LYS A 165 15.62 -12.10 -15.34
CA LYS A 165 15.90 -12.66 -16.66
C LYS A 165 14.99 -13.82 -17.07
N HIS A 166 14.25 -14.40 -16.11
CA HIS A 166 13.25 -15.43 -16.41
C HIS A 166 11.96 -14.86 -17.01
N TYR A 167 11.75 -13.53 -16.89
CA TYR A 167 10.59 -12.88 -17.50
C TYR A 167 10.87 -12.61 -18.99
N PRO A 168 9.88 -12.88 -19.87
CA PRO A 168 10.08 -12.79 -21.32
C PRO A 168 10.13 -11.35 -21.85
N ALA A 169 9.60 -10.38 -21.09
CA ALA A 169 9.39 -9.02 -21.58
C ALA A 169 9.61 -7.94 -20.51
N ALA A 170 9.81 -6.72 -20.97
CA ALA A 170 9.79 -5.52 -20.14
C ALA A 170 8.36 -5.27 -19.60
N PRO A 171 8.22 -4.60 -18.41
CA PRO A 171 9.33 -4.08 -17.59
C PRO A 171 9.94 -5.13 -16.64
N ALA A 172 9.34 -6.32 -16.48
CA ALA A 172 9.76 -7.31 -15.49
C ALA A 172 11.22 -7.81 -15.68
N ASN A 173 11.73 -7.85 -16.90
CA ASN A 173 13.11 -8.26 -17.21
C ASN A 173 14.11 -7.09 -17.21
N GLN A 174 13.67 -5.86 -16.92
CA GLN A 174 14.52 -4.68 -16.83
C GLN A 174 14.95 -4.41 -15.37
N PRO A 175 16.01 -3.61 -15.13
CA PRO A 175 16.36 -3.18 -13.78
C PRO A 175 15.20 -2.48 -13.06
N PRO A 176 15.17 -2.51 -11.71
CA PRO A 176 14.15 -1.82 -10.95
C PRO A 176 14.19 -0.30 -11.19
N GLN A 177 13.03 0.31 -11.17
CA GLN A 177 12.89 1.75 -11.38
C GLN A 177 11.81 2.34 -10.48
N VAL A 178 11.80 3.64 -10.33
CA VAL A 178 10.70 4.35 -9.68
C VAL A 178 9.59 4.57 -10.69
N THR A 179 8.37 4.17 -10.36
CA THR A 179 7.19 4.27 -11.23
C THR A 179 5.98 4.84 -10.51
N ARG A 180 4.89 5.01 -11.23
CA ARG A 180 3.57 5.36 -10.69
C ARG A 180 2.58 4.32 -11.12
N CYS A 181 1.96 3.67 -10.16
CA CYS A 181 0.85 2.74 -10.34
C CYS A 181 0.23 2.42 -8.98
N ASP A 182 -0.94 1.82 -8.95
CA ASP A 182 -1.76 1.74 -7.76
C ASP A 182 -1.52 0.48 -6.95
N THR A 183 -1.90 0.53 -5.68
CA THR A 183 -1.65 -0.53 -4.73
C THR A 183 -2.96 -1.16 -4.24
N LEU A 184 -2.91 -2.47 -4.06
CA LEU A 184 -4.04 -3.29 -3.62
C LEU A 184 -3.74 -3.87 -2.25
N ALA A 185 -4.63 -3.61 -1.29
CA ALA A 185 -4.52 -4.09 0.08
C ALA A 185 -5.29 -5.40 0.28
N GLY A 186 -4.71 -6.34 0.98
CA GLY A 186 -5.39 -7.58 1.39
C GLY A 186 -4.51 -8.44 2.26
N ASN A 187 -5.08 -9.05 3.29
CA ASN A 187 -4.33 -9.94 4.18
C ASN A 187 -4.02 -11.31 3.55
N THR A 188 -4.69 -11.67 2.47
CA THR A 188 -4.41 -12.91 1.75
C THR A 188 -3.28 -12.69 0.75
N TRP A 189 -2.22 -13.43 0.88
CA TRP A 189 -1.14 -13.48 -0.10
C TRP A 189 -1.58 -14.33 -1.28
N PHE A 190 -1.47 -13.79 -2.47
CA PHE A 190 -1.85 -14.50 -3.68
C PHE A 190 -0.77 -14.40 -4.77
N SER A 191 -0.79 -15.38 -5.66
CA SER A 191 0.06 -15.40 -6.85
C SER A 191 -0.65 -16.12 -7.99
N GLY A 192 -0.17 -15.93 -9.20
CA GLY A 192 -0.68 -16.58 -10.39
C GLY A 192 -1.51 -15.67 -11.28
N THR A 193 -1.55 -16.01 -12.56
CA THR A 193 -2.11 -15.17 -13.63
C THR A 193 -3.57 -14.77 -13.36
N ARG A 194 -4.44 -15.73 -13.03
CA ARG A 194 -5.87 -15.46 -12.85
C ARG A 194 -6.17 -14.52 -11.69
N LEU A 195 -5.43 -14.65 -10.59
CA LEU A 195 -5.62 -13.76 -9.44
C LEU A 195 -5.04 -12.36 -9.72
N SER A 196 -3.93 -12.28 -10.44
CA SER A 196 -3.40 -10.99 -10.90
C SER A 196 -4.34 -10.28 -11.86
N GLU A 197 -4.95 -11.00 -12.81
CA GLU A 197 -5.99 -10.46 -13.70
C GLU A 197 -7.22 -10.01 -12.91
N ARG A 198 -7.62 -10.77 -11.87
CA ARG A 198 -8.69 -10.33 -10.97
C ARG A 198 -8.32 -9.04 -10.25
N ALA A 199 -7.09 -8.89 -9.76
CA ALA A 199 -6.61 -7.68 -9.11
C ALA A 199 -6.68 -6.46 -10.06
N GLU A 200 -6.30 -6.63 -11.33
CA GLU A 200 -6.44 -5.60 -12.37
C GLU A 200 -7.89 -5.19 -12.59
N VAL A 201 -8.76 -6.16 -12.86
CA VAL A 201 -10.20 -5.93 -13.07
C VAL A 201 -10.82 -5.28 -11.83
N TRP A 202 -10.48 -5.75 -10.63
CA TRP A 202 -11.00 -5.22 -9.39
C TRP A 202 -10.59 -3.76 -9.17
N THR A 203 -9.32 -3.44 -9.40
CA THR A 203 -8.83 -2.05 -9.33
C THR A 203 -9.57 -1.17 -10.34
N GLN A 204 -9.73 -1.61 -11.59
CA GLN A 204 -10.46 -0.86 -12.60
C GLN A 204 -11.93 -0.62 -12.22
N LEU A 205 -12.63 -1.65 -11.72
CA LEU A 205 -14.01 -1.52 -11.27
C LEU A 205 -14.17 -0.50 -10.15
N LEU A 206 -13.32 -0.57 -9.10
CA LEU A 206 -13.47 0.30 -7.95
C LEU A 206 -13.06 1.74 -8.23
N THR A 207 -12.15 1.96 -9.17
CA THR A 207 -11.61 3.28 -9.54
C THR A 207 -12.27 3.90 -10.79
N ASP A 208 -13.35 3.33 -11.30
CA ASP A 208 -14.00 3.75 -12.56
C ASP A 208 -13.00 3.82 -13.73
N ASN A 209 -12.17 2.78 -13.86
CA ASN A 209 -11.10 2.63 -14.87
C ASN A 209 -10.00 3.71 -14.82
N LYS A 210 -9.81 4.39 -13.70
CA LYS A 210 -8.75 5.40 -13.53
C LYS A 210 -7.50 4.82 -12.89
N GLY A 211 -7.62 3.76 -12.07
CA GLY A 211 -6.51 3.11 -11.38
C GLY A 211 -5.85 2.02 -12.21
N GLU A 212 -4.58 1.79 -11.94
CA GLU A 212 -3.73 0.80 -12.59
C GLU A 212 -3.06 -0.09 -11.54
N TYR A 213 -3.57 -1.32 -11.35
CA TYR A 213 -3.01 -2.26 -10.38
C TYR A 213 -1.55 -2.58 -10.67
N CYS A 214 -0.73 -2.54 -9.65
CA CYS A 214 0.69 -2.77 -9.76
C CYS A 214 1.27 -3.50 -8.55
N THR A 215 0.96 -3.06 -7.35
CA THR A 215 1.50 -3.65 -6.12
C THR A 215 0.41 -4.21 -5.22
N THR A 216 0.77 -5.23 -4.42
CA THR A 216 -0.10 -5.84 -3.40
C THR A 216 0.59 -5.81 -2.04
N GLN A 217 -0.11 -5.33 -1.04
CA GLN A 217 0.36 -5.19 0.34
C GLN A 217 -0.78 -5.41 1.34
N GLN A 218 -0.56 -5.19 2.63
CA GLN A 218 -1.53 -5.58 3.67
C GLN A 218 -2.03 -4.40 4.53
N GLU A 219 -1.57 -3.15 4.37
CA GLU A 219 -1.75 -2.11 5.39
C GLU A 219 -2.39 -0.81 4.89
N ASP A 220 -2.28 -0.46 3.61
CA ASP A 220 -2.49 0.92 3.15
C ASP A 220 -3.91 1.44 3.36
N ASN A 221 -4.93 0.67 2.99
CA ASN A 221 -6.32 1.08 3.20
C ASN A 221 -6.63 1.31 4.68
N SER A 222 -6.11 0.45 5.55
CA SER A 222 -6.34 0.54 7.00
C SER A 222 -5.61 1.70 7.65
N THR A 223 -4.37 1.98 7.19
CA THR A 223 -3.61 3.16 7.62
C THR A 223 -4.29 4.44 7.17
N TYR A 224 -4.72 4.47 5.89
CA TYR A 224 -5.43 5.63 5.35
C TYR A 224 -6.73 5.90 6.10
N GLU A 225 -7.58 4.88 6.32
CA GLU A 225 -8.84 5.04 7.05
C GLU A 225 -8.62 5.55 8.47
N ALA A 226 -7.60 5.07 9.18
CA ALA A 226 -7.28 5.57 10.53
C ALA A 226 -6.91 7.06 10.49
N LEU A 227 -6.08 7.50 9.53
CA LEU A 227 -5.74 8.91 9.34
C LEU A 227 -6.93 9.75 8.84
N LEU A 228 -7.80 9.19 8.00
CA LEU A 228 -9.00 9.87 7.53
C LEU A 228 -9.98 10.16 8.69
N ARG A 229 -10.14 9.22 9.63
CA ARG A 229 -10.91 9.45 10.85
C ARG A 229 -10.30 10.56 11.70
N ALA A 230 -9.00 10.55 11.90
CA ALA A 230 -8.30 11.61 12.61
C ALA A 230 -8.40 12.97 11.87
N SER A 231 -8.42 12.97 10.55
CA SER A 231 -8.59 14.19 9.75
C SER A 231 -9.97 14.82 9.91
N ARG A 232 -11.02 14.01 10.06
CA ARG A 232 -12.38 14.52 10.34
C ARG A 232 -12.47 15.25 11.67
N GLU A 233 -11.60 14.90 12.62
CA GLU A 233 -11.48 15.55 13.93
C GLU A 233 -10.44 16.69 13.93
N GLY A 234 -9.87 17.04 12.77
CA GLY A 234 -8.87 18.10 12.65
C GLY A 234 -7.50 17.79 13.26
N LEU A 235 -7.20 16.52 13.52
CA LEU A 235 -5.94 16.07 14.13
C LEU A 235 -4.82 15.89 13.11
N VAL A 236 -5.15 15.65 11.83
CA VAL A 236 -4.24 15.51 10.71
C VAL A 236 -4.83 16.14 9.45
N ASP A 237 -3.99 16.42 8.46
CA ASP A 237 -4.43 16.78 7.11
C ASP A 237 -4.21 15.60 6.17
N ILE A 238 -5.29 14.90 5.80
CA ILE A 238 -5.23 13.72 4.93
C ILE A 238 -4.67 14.04 3.53
N GLN A 239 -4.71 15.30 3.08
CA GLN A 239 -4.14 15.72 1.82
C GLN A 239 -2.61 15.70 1.81
N ARG A 240 -1.98 15.54 2.97
CA ARG A 240 -0.53 15.45 3.16
C ARG A 240 -0.02 14.01 3.25
N LEU A 241 -0.75 13.05 2.71
CA LEU A 241 -0.38 11.65 2.71
C LEU A 241 0.03 11.18 1.32
N ALA A 242 1.16 10.48 1.25
CA ALA A 242 1.67 9.80 0.07
C ALA A 242 1.98 8.34 0.39
N VAL A 243 1.94 7.49 -0.62
CA VAL A 243 2.19 6.05 -0.49
C VAL A 243 3.21 5.60 -1.52
N VAL A 244 4.26 4.89 -1.08
CA VAL A 244 5.24 4.22 -1.93
C VAL A 244 5.42 2.78 -1.48
N ARG A 245 5.38 1.86 -2.42
CA ARG A 245 5.64 0.43 -2.16
C ARG A 245 6.79 -0.07 -3.03
N ALA A 246 7.63 -0.91 -2.43
CA ALA A 246 8.74 -1.56 -3.13
C ALA A 246 8.42 -3.02 -3.41
N GLY A 247 8.50 -3.43 -4.67
CA GLY A 247 8.22 -4.78 -5.13
C GLY A 247 9.34 -5.77 -4.87
#